data_f0aed721656256cb68c035ce48df48b0
#
_entry.id   f0aed721656256cb68c035ce48df48b0
#
_cell.length_a   1.000
_cell.length_b   1.000
_cell.length_c   1.000
_cell.angle_alpha   90.00
_cell.angle_beta   90.00
_cell.angle_gamma   90.00
#
_symmetry.space_group_name_H-M   'P 1'
#
loop_
_entity.id
_entity.type
_entity.pdbx_description
1 polymer ?
#
loop_
_entity_poly.entity_id
_entity_poly.type
_entity_poly.pdbx_seq_one_letter_code
_entity_poly.pdbx_strand_id
1 'polypeptide(L)'
;MYVANVRTEENDRTGIFPISRVRTGAADRRRRTETAVPRMKDRRITRVTTSRNSRSSTETVLLTEMERKMEDKTTTVILKDKERLDTLQRNGYQIIQNPEKFCFGMDAVLLSGFVKVKPGATVLDLGTGTGIIPILLEAKTKASHLTGLEIQEESADMARRSVALNGLSSKIDIVTGDIKEAGSLFKAASFDVVTSNPPYMIEEHGLQNPDAPKAIARHEILCTLKDVVGQGAHVLKPGGHFFMVHRPFRLAEIFAVMQEYKIEPKRMKIVYPYVDKEPNMVLIEGIKGAKPRMTVESPLIVYEKPGVYTREIYDIYGY
;
A
#
# COMPACT_ATOMS: atom_id res chain seq x y z
N MET A 1 16.07 -3.74 18.65
CA MET A 1 16.23 -2.28 18.65
C MET A 1 17.27 -1.97 17.57
N TYR A 2 16.83 -1.72 16.35
CA TYR A 2 17.72 -1.38 15.23
C TYR A 2 17.51 0.08 14.87
N VAL A 3 18.53 0.88 15.12
CA VAL A 3 18.60 2.29 14.72
C VAL A 3 19.11 2.31 13.28
N ALA A 4 18.28 2.78 12.35
CA ALA A 4 18.70 3.00 10.96
C ALA A 4 19.52 4.30 10.91
N ASN A 5 20.82 4.19 10.62
CA ASN A 5 21.66 5.33 10.26
C ASN A 5 21.23 5.88 8.90
N VAL A 6 20.62 7.03 8.91
CA VAL A 6 20.30 7.81 7.70
C VAL A 6 21.49 8.67 7.37
N ARG A 7 22.20 8.38 6.27
CA ARG A 7 23.08 9.34 5.62
C ARG A 7 22.23 10.40 4.94
N THR A 8 22.42 11.64 5.34
CA THR A 8 21.86 12.82 4.68
C THR A 8 22.61 13.04 3.37
N GLU A 9 21.96 12.74 2.23
CA GLU A 9 22.30 13.33 0.95
C GLU A 9 21.23 14.39 0.63
N GLU A 10 21.67 15.63 0.47
CA GLU A 10 20.88 16.75 -0.02
C GLU A 10 20.50 16.49 -1.48
N ASN A 11 19.23 16.70 -1.80
CA ASN A 11 18.51 16.60 -3.08
C ASN A 11 17.79 15.28 -3.35
N ASP A 12 16.67 15.08 -2.66
CA ASP A 12 15.64 14.20 -3.22
C ASP A 12 14.30 14.93 -3.36
N ARG A 13 14.03 15.38 -4.59
CA ARG A 13 12.77 16.03 -4.99
C ARG A 13 11.67 15.03 -5.32
N THR A 14 11.87 13.74 -5.12
CA THR A 14 10.97 12.69 -5.62
C THR A 14 10.04 12.06 -4.58
N GLY A 15 10.19 12.39 -3.31
CA GLY A 15 9.27 11.88 -2.27
C GLY A 15 9.27 10.34 -2.09
N ILE A 16 10.30 9.65 -2.58
CA ILE A 16 10.48 8.20 -2.40
C ILE A 16 11.23 7.97 -1.10
N PHE A 17 10.59 7.30 -0.14
CA PHE A 17 11.20 6.96 1.13
C PHE A 17 11.61 5.50 1.18
N PRO A 18 12.80 5.17 1.69
CA PRO A 18 13.22 3.78 1.82
C PRO A 18 12.45 3.09 2.96
N ILE A 19 11.65 2.12 2.60
CA ILE A 19 11.18 1.10 3.52
C ILE A 19 12.36 0.16 3.79
N SER A 20 12.57 -0.23 5.05
CA SER A 20 13.72 -1.00 5.51
C SER A 20 14.05 -2.20 4.61
N ARG A 21 15.26 -2.21 4.03
CA ARG A 21 15.80 -3.35 3.28
C ARG A 21 16.13 -4.50 4.22
N VAL A 22 15.55 -5.65 4.00
CA VAL A 22 16.07 -6.92 4.53
C VAL A 22 17.29 -7.31 3.69
N ARG A 23 18.51 -7.20 4.25
CA ARG A 23 19.71 -7.75 3.64
C ARG A 23 19.75 -9.25 3.90
N THR A 24 19.71 -10.05 2.85
CA THR A 24 20.17 -11.43 2.86
C THR A 24 21.68 -11.42 3.05
N GLY A 25 22.16 -12.07 4.12
CA GLY A 25 23.57 -12.06 4.50
C GLY A 25 24.43 -12.86 3.53
N ALA A 26 25.46 -12.21 2.99
CA ALA A 26 26.67 -12.85 2.54
C ALA A 26 27.77 -12.53 3.55
N ALA A 27 28.45 -13.57 4.02
CA ALA A 27 29.46 -13.48 5.04
C ALA A 27 30.72 -12.74 4.54
N ASP A 28 31.17 -11.76 5.28
CA ASP A 28 32.56 -11.33 5.23
C ASP A 28 33.16 -11.32 6.65
N ARG A 29 34.24 -12.10 6.77
CA ARG A 29 35.04 -12.22 8.00
C ARG A 29 36.04 -11.09 8.06
N ARG A 30 36.08 -10.33 9.18
CA ARG A 30 37.35 -9.94 9.86
C ARG A 30 37.15 -9.14 11.14
N ARG A 31 37.75 -9.75 12.22
CA ARG A 31 38.44 -9.21 13.43
C ARG A 31 37.69 -8.39 14.48
N ARG A 32 37.46 -9.07 15.57
CA ARG A 32 37.93 -8.97 16.98
C ARG A 32 37.96 -7.58 17.62
N THR A 33 37.17 -7.43 18.68
CA THR A 33 37.73 -7.16 20.05
C THR A 33 36.78 -7.73 21.11
N GLU A 34 37.35 -8.39 22.09
CA GLU A 34 36.73 -9.08 23.22
C GLU A 34 36.19 -8.06 24.26
N THR A 35 35.00 -8.33 24.78
CA THR A 35 34.68 -8.00 26.19
C THR A 35 33.81 -9.12 26.76
N ALA A 36 34.25 -9.59 27.92
CA ALA A 36 33.83 -10.79 28.63
C ALA A 36 32.38 -10.72 29.16
N VAL A 37 31.64 -11.82 29.05
CA VAL A 37 30.41 -12.09 29.77
C VAL A 37 30.57 -13.42 30.52
N PRO A 38 30.08 -13.56 31.78
CA PRO A 38 30.46 -14.66 32.68
C PRO A 38 29.81 -15.97 32.29
N ARG A 39 30.59 -17.04 32.46
CA ARG A 39 30.20 -18.45 32.34
C ARG A 39 29.11 -18.80 33.37
N MET A 40 27.99 -19.36 32.88
CA MET A 40 27.11 -20.19 33.69
C MET A 40 27.42 -21.68 33.46
N LYS A 41 27.52 -22.38 34.61
CA LYS A 41 28.01 -23.76 34.77
C LYS A 41 27.09 -24.81 34.12
N ASP A 42 27.77 -25.86 33.65
CA ASP A 42 27.25 -27.15 33.22
C ASP A 42 26.09 -27.69 34.09
N ARG A 43 24.97 -28.01 33.47
CA ARG A 43 24.02 -28.98 33.96
C ARG A 43 24.05 -30.20 33.07
N ARG A 44 24.50 -31.31 33.60
CA ARG A 44 24.47 -32.65 33.05
C ARG A 44 23.03 -32.99 32.55
N ILE A 45 22.91 -33.26 31.29
CA ILE A 45 21.68 -33.89 30.75
C ILE A 45 21.77 -35.37 31.06
N THR A 46 21.01 -35.81 32.04
CA THR A 46 20.80 -37.23 32.32
C THR A 46 19.88 -37.80 31.24
N ARG A 47 20.40 -38.76 30.49
CA ARG A 47 19.66 -39.49 29.46
C ARG A 47 18.63 -40.39 30.18
N VAL A 48 17.37 -39.98 30.19
CA VAL A 48 16.26 -40.84 30.60
C VAL A 48 15.79 -41.64 29.38
N THR A 49 16.14 -42.92 29.36
CA THR A 49 15.52 -43.88 28.43
C THR A 49 14.14 -44.22 28.98
N THR A 50 13.09 -43.60 28.44
CA THR A 50 11.72 -44.04 28.66
C THR A 50 11.31 -44.97 27.55
N SER A 51 10.80 -46.10 27.98
CA SER A 51 10.23 -47.18 27.17
C SER A 51 9.16 -46.69 26.20
N ARG A 52 9.16 -47.29 25.02
CA ARG A 52 8.08 -47.21 24.04
C ARG A 52 6.73 -47.52 24.69
N ASN A 53 5.91 -46.51 24.91
CA ASN A 53 4.47 -46.70 25.04
C ASN A 53 3.81 -46.16 23.75
N SER A 54 2.97 -47.04 23.20
CA SER A 54 2.21 -46.84 21.98
C SER A 54 1.43 -45.53 22.02
N ARG A 55 1.90 -44.51 21.28
CA ARG A 55 1.06 -43.36 20.95
C ARG A 55 -0.07 -43.85 20.07
N SER A 56 -1.30 -43.47 20.37
CA SER A 56 -2.47 -43.84 19.59
C SER A 56 -2.30 -43.37 18.15
N SER A 57 -2.75 -44.17 17.20
CA SER A 57 -2.71 -43.86 15.77
C SER A 57 -3.35 -42.49 15.43
N THR A 58 -4.24 -42.03 16.27
CA THR A 58 -4.93 -40.72 16.15
C THR A 58 -4.02 -39.52 16.42
N GLU A 59 -3.11 -39.59 17.41
CA GLU A 59 -2.14 -38.51 17.70
C GLU A 59 -1.09 -38.40 16.60
N THR A 60 -0.65 -39.47 16.00
CA THR A 60 0.30 -39.47 14.89
C THR A 60 -0.34 -38.90 13.65
N VAL A 61 -1.61 -39.18 13.36
CA VAL A 61 -2.35 -38.61 12.23
C VAL A 61 -2.56 -37.10 12.41
N LEU A 62 -2.92 -36.64 13.62
CA LEU A 62 -3.10 -35.22 13.92
C LEU A 62 -1.80 -34.42 13.80
N LEU A 63 -0.67 -34.95 14.25
CA LEU A 63 0.64 -34.33 14.10
C LEU A 63 1.04 -34.25 12.62
N THR A 64 0.82 -35.30 11.84
CA THR A 64 1.12 -35.32 10.40
C THR A 64 0.20 -34.37 9.62
N GLU A 65 -1.07 -34.22 10.01
CA GLU A 65 -1.97 -33.23 9.42
C GLU A 65 -1.61 -31.77 9.83
N MET A 66 -1.15 -31.56 11.06
CA MET A 66 -0.63 -30.26 11.49
C MET A 66 0.67 -29.90 10.77
N GLU A 67 1.59 -30.82 10.60
CA GLU A 67 2.83 -30.66 9.86
C GLU A 67 2.53 -30.37 8.37
N ARG A 68 1.63 -31.14 7.72
CA ARG A 68 1.15 -30.83 6.36
C ARG A 68 0.48 -29.47 6.24
N LYS A 69 -0.33 -29.04 7.22
CA LYS A 69 -0.91 -27.68 7.25
C LYS A 69 0.12 -26.59 7.50
N MET A 70 1.26 -26.91 8.11
CA MET A 70 2.36 -25.94 8.28
C MET A 70 3.29 -25.88 7.05
N GLU A 71 3.49 -26.99 6.34
CA GLU A 71 4.27 -27.02 5.08
C GLU A 71 3.55 -26.33 3.90
N ASP A 72 2.21 -26.28 3.92
CA ASP A 72 1.39 -25.74 2.82
C ASP A 72 1.29 -24.19 2.82
N LYS A 73 2.08 -23.49 3.65
CA LYS A 73 2.05 -22.01 3.76
C LYS A 73 3.30 -21.29 3.26
N THR A 74 4.28 -21.98 2.74
CA THR A 74 5.44 -21.31 2.15
C THR A 74 5.18 -21.10 0.66
N THR A 75 4.40 -20.08 0.31
CA THR A 75 4.30 -19.60 -1.07
C THR A 75 5.67 -19.04 -1.47
N THR A 76 6.47 -19.86 -2.14
CA THR A 76 7.76 -19.40 -2.70
C THR A 76 7.46 -18.49 -3.88
N VAL A 77 7.53 -17.19 -3.67
CA VAL A 77 7.41 -16.20 -4.76
C VAL A 77 8.78 -15.99 -5.38
N ILE A 78 8.88 -16.24 -6.68
CA ILE A 78 10.08 -15.97 -7.46
C ILE A 78 10.09 -14.48 -7.82
N LEU A 79 11.09 -13.74 -7.32
CA LEU A 79 11.35 -12.37 -7.76
C LEU A 79 11.98 -12.38 -9.15
N LYS A 80 11.50 -11.53 -10.05
CA LYS A 80 12.11 -11.29 -11.37
C LYS A 80 13.30 -10.35 -11.23
N ASP A 81 14.07 -10.21 -12.30
CA ASP A 81 15.22 -9.30 -12.32
C ASP A 81 14.82 -7.89 -11.89
N LYS A 82 15.66 -7.26 -11.02
CA LYS A 82 15.48 -5.92 -10.45
C LYS A 82 14.28 -5.76 -9.53
N GLU A 83 13.51 -6.80 -9.26
CA GLU A 83 12.47 -6.76 -8.26
C GLU A 83 13.04 -6.90 -6.85
N ARG A 84 12.37 -6.27 -5.90
CA ARG A 84 12.67 -6.40 -4.47
C ARG A 84 11.38 -6.64 -3.69
N LEU A 85 11.55 -7.15 -2.49
CA LEU A 85 10.47 -7.37 -1.54
C LEU A 85 10.57 -6.31 -0.43
N ASP A 86 9.50 -5.56 -0.23
CA ASP A 86 9.37 -4.56 0.83
C ASP A 86 8.30 -4.99 1.84
N THR A 87 8.53 -4.71 3.14
CA THR A 87 7.59 -5.04 4.23
C THR A 87 6.69 -3.86 4.52
N LEU A 88 5.38 -4.10 4.68
CA LEU A 88 4.37 -3.06 4.87
C LEU A 88 4.10 -2.69 6.34
N GLN A 89 4.83 -3.27 7.32
CA GLN A 89 4.67 -3.05 8.76
C GLN A 89 3.23 -3.31 9.29
N ARG A 90 2.38 -3.96 8.49
CA ARG A 90 1.01 -4.36 8.83
C ARG A 90 0.84 -5.84 8.56
N ASN A 91 0.37 -6.59 9.55
CA ASN A 91 0.13 -8.03 9.48
C ASN A 91 1.31 -8.88 8.96
N GLY A 92 2.53 -8.32 8.93
CA GLY A 92 3.69 -8.93 8.28
C GLY A 92 3.60 -8.97 6.75
N TYR A 93 2.67 -8.25 6.14
CA TYR A 93 2.49 -8.23 4.69
C TYR A 93 3.69 -7.66 3.97
N GLN A 94 3.93 -8.20 2.78
CA GLN A 94 5.04 -7.85 1.91
C GLN A 94 4.51 -7.48 0.52
N ILE A 95 5.28 -6.65 -0.19
CA ILE A 95 4.93 -6.21 -1.53
C ILE A 95 6.14 -6.29 -2.45
N ILE A 96 5.93 -6.75 -3.67
CA ILE A 96 6.94 -6.82 -4.71
C ILE A 96 6.98 -5.49 -5.47
N GLN A 97 8.16 -4.92 -5.62
CA GLN A 97 8.38 -3.67 -6.35
C GLN A 97 9.61 -3.75 -7.24
N ASN A 98 9.62 -2.93 -8.29
CA ASN A 98 10.79 -2.75 -9.16
C ASN A 98 11.25 -1.28 -9.08
N PRO A 99 12.43 -0.99 -8.46
CA PRO A 99 12.94 0.38 -8.28
C PRO A 99 13.25 1.12 -9.59
N GLU A 100 13.44 0.41 -10.70
CA GLU A 100 13.67 1.03 -12.02
C GLU A 100 12.37 1.48 -12.70
N LYS A 101 11.22 1.10 -12.14
CA LYS A 101 9.89 1.50 -12.62
C LYS A 101 9.23 2.41 -11.60
N PHE A 102 8.06 2.06 -11.16
CA PHE A 102 7.32 2.80 -10.15
C PHE A 102 7.32 2.02 -8.83
N CYS A 103 7.71 2.69 -7.74
CA CYS A 103 7.47 2.23 -6.38
C CYS A 103 6.41 3.11 -5.73
N PHE A 104 5.53 2.51 -4.92
CA PHE A 104 4.55 3.30 -4.19
C PHE A 104 5.22 4.30 -3.24
N GLY A 105 4.59 5.46 -3.11
CA GLY A 105 5.01 6.52 -2.20
C GLY A 105 4.19 6.55 -0.90
N MET A 106 4.49 7.53 -0.06
CA MET A 106 3.74 7.82 1.16
C MET A 106 2.26 8.12 0.88
N ASP A 107 1.95 8.72 -0.25
CA ASP A 107 0.60 9.08 -0.71
C ASP A 107 -0.37 7.91 -0.65
N ALA A 108 0.01 6.75 -1.18
CA ALA A 108 -0.80 5.53 -1.13
C ALA A 108 -1.03 5.04 0.31
N VAL A 109 0.00 5.13 1.17
CA VAL A 109 -0.11 4.75 2.59
C VAL A 109 -1.05 5.70 3.34
N LEU A 110 -0.91 7.03 3.11
CA LEU A 110 -1.77 8.04 3.71
C LEU A 110 -3.21 7.91 3.23
N LEU A 111 -3.43 7.68 1.93
CA LEU A 111 -4.76 7.41 1.39
C LEU A 111 -5.39 6.21 2.08
N SER A 112 -4.66 5.09 2.19
CA SER A 112 -5.18 3.89 2.88
C SER A 112 -5.52 4.11 4.36
N GLY A 113 -4.86 5.08 5.02
CA GLY A 113 -5.18 5.51 6.39
C GLY A 113 -6.40 6.44 6.48
N PHE A 114 -6.67 7.19 5.42
CA PHE A 114 -7.79 8.12 5.34
C PHE A 114 -9.10 7.43 4.93
N VAL A 115 -9.02 6.35 4.15
CA VAL A 115 -10.18 5.60 3.65
C VAL A 115 -10.97 4.97 4.79
N LYS A 116 -12.30 5.14 4.75
CA LYS A 116 -13.24 4.50 5.67
C LYS A 116 -14.05 3.46 4.93
N VAL A 117 -13.96 2.21 5.35
CA VAL A 117 -14.68 1.07 4.75
C VAL A 117 -15.59 0.45 5.79
N LYS A 118 -16.88 0.35 5.47
CA LYS A 118 -17.83 -0.37 6.32
C LYS A 118 -17.55 -1.88 6.25
N PRO A 119 -17.76 -2.63 7.35
CA PRO A 119 -17.65 -4.09 7.30
C PRO A 119 -18.54 -4.68 6.20
N GLY A 120 -17.98 -5.61 5.42
CA GLY A 120 -18.68 -6.26 4.33
C GLY A 120 -18.76 -5.46 3.01
N ALA A 121 -18.22 -4.24 2.96
CA ALA A 121 -18.21 -3.43 1.75
C ALA A 121 -17.23 -3.98 0.69
N THR A 122 -17.54 -3.70 -0.57
CA THR A 122 -16.68 -3.97 -1.74
C THR A 122 -15.90 -2.72 -2.12
N VAL A 123 -14.62 -2.88 -2.47
CA VAL A 123 -13.70 -1.79 -2.78
C VAL A 123 -13.09 -1.98 -4.17
N LEU A 124 -13.00 -0.91 -4.96
CA LEU A 124 -12.21 -0.85 -6.20
C LEU A 124 -11.13 0.21 -6.07
N ASP A 125 -9.89 -0.15 -6.41
CA ASP A 125 -8.77 0.78 -6.49
C ASP A 125 -8.39 1.01 -7.96
N LEU A 126 -8.56 2.25 -8.44
CA LEU A 126 -8.31 2.65 -9.82
C LEU A 126 -6.86 3.10 -9.98
N GLY A 127 -6.08 2.40 -10.80
CA GLY A 127 -4.64 2.61 -10.96
C GLY A 127 -3.86 2.05 -9.78
N THR A 128 -4.10 0.76 -9.48
CA THR A 128 -3.60 0.14 -8.23
C THR A 128 -2.07 -0.05 -8.18
N GLY A 129 -1.37 0.09 -9.31
CA GLY A 129 0.06 -0.16 -9.41
C GLY A 129 0.44 -1.56 -8.95
N THR A 130 1.32 -1.66 -7.97
CA THR A 130 1.76 -2.93 -7.38
C THR A 130 0.79 -3.51 -6.33
N GLY A 131 -0.43 -2.94 -6.21
CA GLY A 131 -1.48 -3.45 -5.31
C GLY A 131 -1.38 -2.94 -3.87
N ILE A 132 -0.65 -1.86 -3.63
CA ILE A 132 -0.39 -1.36 -2.26
C ILE A 132 -1.67 -0.97 -1.52
N ILE A 133 -2.60 -0.24 -2.17
CA ILE A 133 -3.82 0.25 -1.52
C ILE A 133 -4.75 -0.91 -1.15
N PRO A 134 -5.10 -1.86 -2.04
CA PRO A 134 -5.90 -3.03 -1.68
C PRO A 134 -5.29 -3.86 -0.54
N ILE A 135 -3.98 -4.12 -0.56
CA ILE A 135 -3.29 -4.90 0.49
C ILE A 135 -3.35 -4.16 1.83
N LEU A 136 -3.11 -2.84 1.86
CA LEU A 136 -3.21 -2.05 3.09
C LEU A 136 -4.65 -1.93 3.60
N LEU A 137 -5.64 -1.81 2.71
CA LEU A 137 -7.05 -1.75 3.10
C LEU A 137 -7.55 -3.10 3.64
N GLU A 138 -7.05 -4.21 3.11
CA GLU A 138 -7.35 -5.53 3.69
C GLU A 138 -6.85 -5.61 5.14
N ALA A 139 -5.59 -5.17 5.39
CA ALA A 139 -5.00 -5.17 6.73
C ALA A 139 -5.70 -4.22 7.72
N LYS A 140 -6.30 -3.13 7.23
CA LYS A 140 -6.85 -2.04 8.05
C LYS A 140 -8.37 -2.09 8.22
N THR A 141 -9.08 -2.87 7.39
CA THR A 141 -10.54 -2.82 7.32
C THR A 141 -11.17 -4.22 7.35
N LYS A 142 -12.50 -4.26 7.39
CA LYS A 142 -13.28 -5.48 7.26
C LYS A 142 -14.04 -5.51 5.92
N ALA A 143 -13.39 -5.04 4.84
CA ALA A 143 -13.94 -5.19 3.49
C ALA A 143 -14.23 -6.65 3.17
N SER A 144 -15.31 -6.93 2.45
CA SER A 144 -15.61 -8.29 2.00
C SER A 144 -14.73 -8.71 0.85
N HIS A 145 -14.47 -7.78 -0.06
CA HIS A 145 -13.66 -8.01 -1.26
C HIS A 145 -13.06 -6.70 -1.77
N LEU A 146 -11.82 -6.77 -2.28
CA LEU A 146 -11.11 -5.65 -2.86
C LEU A 146 -10.68 -6.00 -4.29
N THR A 147 -10.76 -5.03 -5.18
CA THR A 147 -10.30 -5.18 -6.56
C THR A 147 -9.32 -4.07 -6.88
N GLY A 148 -8.19 -4.39 -7.51
CA GLY A 148 -7.27 -3.43 -8.09
C GLY A 148 -7.35 -3.45 -9.61
N LEU A 149 -7.49 -2.30 -10.25
CA LEU A 149 -7.42 -2.13 -11.71
C LEU A 149 -6.10 -1.46 -12.09
N GLU A 150 -5.33 -2.08 -12.98
CA GLU A 150 -4.03 -1.57 -13.41
C GLU A 150 -3.82 -1.81 -14.90
N ILE A 151 -3.43 -0.76 -15.63
CA ILE A 151 -3.22 -0.85 -17.08
C ILE A 151 -1.89 -1.51 -17.46
N GLN A 152 -0.87 -1.38 -16.60
CA GLN A 152 0.45 -1.94 -16.86
C GLN A 152 0.52 -3.39 -16.40
N GLU A 153 0.62 -4.32 -17.37
CA GLU A 153 0.65 -5.77 -17.07
C GLU A 153 1.77 -6.16 -16.09
N GLU A 154 2.94 -5.52 -16.18
CA GLU A 154 4.04 -5.82 -15.27
C GLU A 154 3.77 -5.39 -13.83
N SER A 155 3.11 -4.24 -13.63
CA SER A 155 2.67 -3.78 -12.30
C SER A 155 1.55 -4.67 -11.76
N ALA A 156 0.60 -5.03 -12.61
CA ALA A 156 -0.49 -5.95 -12.27
C ALA A 156 0.04 -7.36 -11.92
N ASP A 157 1.08 -7.85 -12.62
CA ASP A 157 1.74 -9.11 -12.27
C ASP A 157 2.41 -9.04 -10.89
N MET A 158 3.17 -7.96 -10.60
CA MET A 158 3.74 -7.74 -9.26
C MET A 158 2.64 -7.70 -8.19
N ALA A 159 1.52 -7.02 -8.48
CA ALA A 159 0.37 -6.95 -7.57
C ALA A 159 -0.24 -8.33 -7.31
N ARG A 160 -0.50 -9.14 -8.35
CA ARG A 160 -1.02 -10.52 -8.22
C ARG A 160 -0.11 -11.40 -7.40
N ARG A 161 1.21 -11.35 -7.65
CA ARG A 161 2.19 -12.11 -6.87
C ARG A 161 2.28 -11.61 -5.42
N SER A 162 2.17 -10.31 -5.18
CA SER A 162 2.11 -9.75 -3.83
C SER A 162 0.86 -10.21 -3.07
N VAL A 163 -0.30 -10.22 -3.72
CA VAL A 163 -1.56 -10.75 -3.16
C VAL A 163 -1.41 -12.23 -2.80
N ALA A 164 -0.86 -13.04 -3.72
CA ALA A 164 -0.63 -14.48 -3.48
C ALA A 164 0.37 -14.73 -2.35
N LEU A 165 1.48 -13.97 -2.32
CA LEU A 165 2.51 -14.05 -1.27
C LEU A 165 1.93 -13.85 0.14
N ASN A 166 0.97 -12.95 0.28
CA ASN A 166 0.32 -12.65 1.55
C ASN A 166 -0.90 -13.57 1.85
N GLY A 167 -1.19 -14.55 0.99
CA GLY A 167 -2.34 -15.43 1.16
C GLY A 167 -3.70 -14.75 0.97
N LEU A 168 -3.75 -13.66 0.20
CA LEU A 168 -4.93 -12.79 0.05
C LEU A 168 -5.74 -13.05 -1.22
N SER A 169 -5.42 -14.08 -2.02
CA SER A 169 -6.08 -14.37 -3.30
C SER A 169 -7.59 -14.65 -3.21
N SER A 170 -8.11 -14.96 -2.02
CA SER A 170 -9.56 -15.09 -1.80
C SER A 170 -10.25 -13.76 -1.45
N LYS A 171 -9.48 -12.68 -1.26
CA LYS A 171 -9.95 -11.38 -0.79
C LYS A 171 -9.67 -10.26 -1.77
N ILE A 172 -8.63 -10.40 -2.58
CA ILE A 172 -8.15 -9.35 -3.49
C ILE A 172 -7.98 -9.90 -4.88
N ASP A 173 -8.67 -9.29 -5.85
CA ASP A 173 -8.48 -9.53 -7.28
C ASP A 173 -7.69 -8.38 -7.92
N ILE A 174 -6.80 -8.71 -8.85
CA ILE A 174 -6.07 -7.73 -9.67
C ILE A 174 -6.47 -7.93 -11.14
N VAL A 175 -7.12 -6.93 -11.70
CA VAL A 175 -7.59 -6.89 -13.08
C VAL A 175 -6.64 -6.01 -13.90
N THR A 176 -6.15 -6.52 -15.03
CA THR A 176 -5.39 -5.70 -15.98
C THR A 176 -6.38 -5.02 -16.93
N GLY A 177 -6.32 -3.68 -17.02
CA GLY A 177 -7.22 -2.90 -17.88
C GLY A 177 -7.05 -1.40 -17.71
N ASP A 178 -7.60 -0.64 -18.65
CA ASP A 178 -7.59 0.82 -18.63
C ASP A 178 -8.71 1.35 -17.73
N ILE A 179 -8.41 2.37 -16.91
CA ILE A 179 -9.40 3.08 -16.09
C ILE A 179 -10.54 3.59 -16.95
N LYS A 180 -10.28 4.08 -18.17
CA LYS A 180 -11.29 4.57 -19.11
C LYS A 180 -12.33 3.50 -19.52
N GLU A 181 -11.98 2.24 -19.36
CA GLU A 181 -12.84 1.10 -19.66
C GLU A 181 -13.47 0.48 -18.41
N ALA A 182 -13.27 1.07 -17.21
CA ALA A 182 -13.77 0.49 -15.97
C ALA A 182 -15.29 0.23 -16.01
N GLY A 183 -16.06 1.10 -16.67
CA GLY A 183 -17.51 0.90 -16.86
C GLY A 183 -17.91 -0.28 -17.74
N SER A 184 -17.01 -0.79 -18.59
CA SER A 184 -17.21 -2.02 -19.37
C SER A 184 -16.66 -3.26 -18.69
N LEU A 185 -15.59 -3.09 -17.89
CA LEU A 185 -14.96 -4.17 -17.11
C LEU A 185 -15.78 -4.55 -15.88
N PHE A 186 -16.44 -3.57 -15.26
CA PHE A 186 -17.21 -3.76 -14.02
C PHE A 186 -18.65 -3.32 -14.19
N LYS A 187 -19.55 -4.05 -13.53
CA LYS A 187 -20.98 -3.69 -13.53
C LYS A 187 -21.18 -2.30 -12.89
N ALA A 188 -22.01 -1.47 -13.48
CA ALA A 188 -22.44 -0.20 -12.91
C ALA A 188 -22.96 -0.36 -11.48
N ALA A 189 -22.65 0.58 -10.59
CA ALA A 189 -23.12 0.60 -9.22
C ALA A 189 -22.83 -0.71 -8.43
N SER A 190 -21.63 -1.30 -8.62
CA SER A 190 -21.23 -2.56 -7.97
C SER A 190 -20.34 -2.39 -6.75
N PHE A 191 -19.67 -1.23 -6.60
CA PHE A 191 -18.74 -0.99 -5.50
C PHE A 191 -19.29 -0.02 -4.46
N ASP A 192 -19.00 -0.29 -3.19
CA ASP A 192 -19.34 0.59 -2.08
C ASP A 192 -18.31 1.71 -1.90
N VAL A 193 -17.05 1.40 -2.24
CA VAL A 193 -15.92 2.31 -2.13
C VAL A 193 -15.08 2.24 -3.40
N VAL A 194 -14.65 3.41 -3.89
CA VAL A 194 -13.62 3.54 -4.93
C VAL A 194 -12.47 4.36 -4.36
N THR A 195 -11.25 3.90 -4.58
CA THR A 195 -10.01 4.64 -4.26
C THR A 195 -9.22 4.94 -5.52
N SER A 196 -8.45 6.02 -5.53
CA SER A 196 -7.45 6.28 -6.56
C SER A 196 -6.32 7.15 -6.04
N ASN A 197 -5.11 6.77 -6.43
CA ASN A 197 -3.90 7.59 -6.33
C ASN A 197 -3.42 7.88 -7.76
N PRO A 198 -4.10 8.78 -8.50
CA PRO A 198 -3.81 9.01 -9.89
C PRO A 198 -2.50 9.79 -10.07
N PRO A 199 -1.89 9.78 -11.26
CA PRO A 199 -0.75 10.65 -11.57
C PRO A 199 -1.13 12.13 -11.40
N TYR A 200 -0.19 12.96 -10.91
CA TYR A 200 -0.48 14.34 -10.47
C TYR A 200 -0.18 15.44 -11.50
N MET A 201 0.34 15.08 -12.67
CA MET A 201 0.85 16.06 -13.65
C MET A 201 -0.28 16.72 -14.46
N ILE A 202 -0.09 17.96 -14.86
CA ILE A 202 -0.91 18.68 -15.84
C ILE A 202 -0.16 18.69 -17.17
N GLU A 203 -0.83 18.43 -18.28
CA GLU A 203 -0.23 18.36 -19.63
C GLU A 203 0.61 19.60 -20.00
N GLU A 204 0.22 20.80 -19.50
CA GLU A 204 0.88 22.07 -19.86
C GLU A 204 2.22 22.32 -19.14
N HIS A 205 2.54 21.64 -18.05
CA HIS A 205 3.75 21.86 -17.26
C HIS A 205 4.81 20.77 -17.40
N GLY A 206 4.52 19.67 -18.09
CA GLY A 206 5.46 18.54 -18.27
C GLY A 206 6.65 18.83 -19.18
N LEU A 207 6.64 19.94 -19.93
CA LEU A 207 7.66 20.25 -20.94
C LEU A 207 8.85 21.07 -20.41
N GLN A 208 8.84 21.54 -19.16
CA GLN A 208 9.89 22.43 -18.64
C GLN A 208 11.02 21.74 -17.86
N ASN A 209 10.97 20.43 -17.65
CA ASN A 209 12.07 19.72 -16.99
C ASN A 209 12.50 18.50 -17.80
N PRO A 210 13.58 18.61 -18.63
CA PRO A 210 14.06 17.51 -19.46
C PRO A 210 14.56 16.30 -18.66
N ASP A 211 14.85 16.47 -17.37
CA ASP A 211 15.34 15.42 -16.47
C ASP A 211 14.24 14.76 -15.63
N ALA A 212 12.96 15.16 -15.78
CA ALA A 212 11.86 14.45 -15.14
C ALA A 212 11.77 13.02 -15.73
N PRO A 213 11.70 11.98 -14.87
CA PRO A 213 11.65 10.62 -15.38
C PRO A 213 10.52 10.46 -16.38
N LYS A 214 10.87 10.08 -17.61
CA LYS A 214 9.93 9.87 -18.75
C LYS A 214 8.76 8.93 -18.42
N ALA A 215 8.85 8.20 -17.32
CA ALA A 215 7.80 7.33 -16.81
C ALA A 215 6.60 8.11 -16.25
N ILE A 216 6.83 9.22 -15.52
CA ILE A 216 5.75 10.00 -14.89
C ILE A 216 4.92 10.72 -15.95
N ALA A 217 5.57 11.32 -16.96
CA ALA A 217 4.87 12.00 -18.05
C ALA A 217 4.00 11.07 -18.93
N ARG A 218 4.30 9.77 -18.99
CA ARG A 218 3.50 8.81 -19.77
C ARG A 218 2.16 8.44 -19.12
N HIS A 219 2.02 8.58 -17.81
CA HIS A 219 0.82 8.14 -17.09
C HIS A 219 -0.36 9.10 -17.23
N GLU A 220 -0.13 10.43 -17.33
CA GLU A 220 -1.21 11.40 -17.55
C GLU A 220 -1.70 11.46 -18.99
N ILE A 221 -0.87 11.10 -19.95
CA ILE A 221 -1.31 10.92 -21.36
C ILE A 221 -2.34 9.79 -21.45
N LEU A 222 -2.36 8.86 -20.50
CA LEU A 222 -3.22 7.68 -20.52
C LEU A 222 -4.56 7.90 -19.81
N CYS A 223 -4.65 8.76 -18.77
CA CYS A 223 -5.86 8.90 -17.96
C CYS A 223 -5.97 10.30 -17.34
N THR A 224 -7.04 11.02 -17.63
CA THR A 224 -7.33 12.34 -17.07
C THR A 224 -8.06 12.25 -15.72
N LEU A 225 -8.09 13.36 -14.98
CA LEU A 225 -8.90 13.45 -13.75
C LEU A 225 -10.39 13.16 -14.03
N LYS A 226 -10.91 13.59 -15.18
CA LYS A 226 -12.30 13.31 -15.59
C LYS A 226 -12.55 11.83 -15.83
N ASP A 227 -11.58 11.13 -16.40
CA ASP A 227 -11.69 9.68 -16.60
C ASP A 227 -11.75 8.96 -15.24
N VAL A 228 -10.84 9.27 -14.31
CA VAL A 228 -10.80 8.67 -12.97
C VAL A 228 -12.10 8.89 -12.21
N VAL A 229 -12.54 10.14 -12.13
CA VAL A 229 -13.75 10.50 -11.37
C VAL A 229 -15.01 10.01 -12.06
N GLY A 230 -15.09 10.10 -13.40
CA GLY A 230 -16.25 9.67 -14.19
C GLY A 230 -16.44 8.16 -14.12
N GLN A 231 -15.38 7.39 -14.34
CA GLN A 231 -15.44 5.93 -14.25
C GLN A 231 -15.67 5.46 -12.81
N GLY A 232 -15.01 6.10 -11.84
CA GLY A 232 -15.28 5.87 -10.42
C GLY A 232 -16.76 6.11 -10.07
N ALA A 233 -17.34 7.21 -10.55
CA ALA A 233 -18.76 7.51 -10.37
C ALA A 233 -19.66 6.46 -11.01
N HIS A 234 -19.31 5.94 -12.19
CA HIS A 234 -20.09 4.92 -12.87
C HIS A 234 -20.20 3.63 -12.07
N VAL A 235 -19.09 3.13 -11.55
CA VAL A 235 -19.03 1.84 -10.83
C VAL A 235 -19.45 1.94 -9.37
N LEU A 236 -19.45 3.14 -8.75
CA LEU A 236 -19.94 3.37 -7.41
C LEU A 236 -21.44 3.21 -7.29
N LYS A 237 -21.88 2.55 -6.21
CA LYS A 237 -23.29 2.53 -5.78
C LYS A 237 -23.78 3.95 -5.41
N PRO A 238 -25.08 4.26 -5.52
CA PRO A 238 -25.64 5.45 -4.87
C PRO A 238 -25.29 5.46 -3.38
N GLY A 239 -24.80 6.60 -2.86
CA GLY A 239 -24.29 6.69 -1.49
C GLY A 239 -22.93 6.05 -1.27
N GLY A 240 -22.30 5.50 -2.31
CA GLY A 240 -20.93 4.98 -2.27
C GLY A 240 -19.89 6.08 -2.13
N HIS A 241 -18.73 5.73 -1.61
CA HIS A 241 -17.66 6.64 -1.22
C HIS A 241 -16.51 6.60 -2.23
N PHE A 242 -16.09 7.76 -2.70
CA PHE A 242 -14.92 7.96 -3.56
C PHE A 242 -13.80 8.59 -2.76
N PHE A 243 -12.62 7.99 -2.73
CA PHE A 243 -11.45 8.53 -2.04
C PHE A 243 -10.30 8.75 -3.01
N MET A 244 -9.63 9.88 -2.87
CA MET A 244 -8.50 10.23 -3.73
C MET A 244 -7.43 10.98 -2.92
N VAL A 245 -6.17 10.74 -3.24
CA VAL A 245 -5.05 11.62 -2.87
C VAL A 245 -4.63 12.42 -4.10
N HIS A 246 -4.32 13.71 -3.91
CA HIS A 246 -3.90 14.57 -5.02
C HIS A 246 -3.07 15.76 -4.53
N ARG A 247 -2.66 16.62 -5.46
CA ARG A 247 -1.97 17.88 -5.15
C ARG A 247 -2.96 18.99 -4.81
N PRO A 248 -2.68 19.83 -3.76
CA PRO A 248 -3.61 20.88 -3.31
C PRO A 248 -3.91 21.94 -4.36
N PHE A 249 -2.98 22.25 -5.25
CA PHE A 249 -3.18 23.27 -6.28
C PHE A 249 -4.27 22.91 -7.30
N ARG A 250 -4.66 21.64 -7.40
CA ARG A 250 -5.78 21.18 -8.27
C ARG A 250 -7.14 21.11 -7.55
N LEU A 251 -7.26 21.55 -6.31
CA LEU A 251 -8.49 21.39 -5.51
C LEU A 251 -9.74 21.95 -6.21
N ALA A 252 -9.63 23.13 -6.83
CA ALA A 252 -10.76 23.76 -7.53
C ALA A 252 -11.23 22.88 -8.70
N GLU A 253 -10.31 22.36 -9.49
CA GLU A 253 -10.60 21.45 -10.60
C GLU A 253 -11.19 20.13 -10.10
N ILE A 254 -10.58 19.55 -9.06
CA ILE A 254 -11.04 18.28 -8.48
C ILE A 254 -12.50 18.40 -8.01
N PHE A 255 -12.84 19.45 -7.28
CA PHE A 255 -14.21 19.63 -6.81
C PHE A 255 -15.20 19.87 -7.94
N ALA A 256 -14.82 20.66 -8.96
CA ALA A 256 -15.65 20.87 -10.14
C ALA A 256 -15.93 19.56 -10.88
N VAL A 257 -14.89 18.74 -11.10
CA VAL A 257 -15.04 17.43 -11.76
C VAL A 257 -15.84 16.47 -10.90
N MET A 258 -15.61 16.40 -9.59
CA MET A 258 -16.40 15.54 -8.70
C MET A 258 -17.90 15.90 -8.76
N GLN A 259 -18.25 17.20 -8.73
CA GLN A 259 -19.64 17.66 -8.82
C GLN A 259 -20.25 17.38 -10.19
N GLU A 260 -19.48 17.54 -11.29
CA GLU A 260 -19.91 17.20 -12.65
C GLU A 260 -20.42 15.74 -12.72
N TYR A 261 -19.73 14.81 -12.03
CA TYR A 261 -20.08 13.39 -11.96
C TYR A 261 -20.95 13.01 -10.75
N LYS A 262 -21.55 13.98 -10.07
CA LYS A 262 -22.48 13.77 -8.92
C LYS A 262 -21.80 13.09 -7.73
N ILE A 263 -20.49 13.26 -7.57
CA ILE A 263 -19.75 12.91 -6.37
C ILE A 263 -19.60 14.19 -5.53
N GLU A 264 -20.38 14.31 -4.45
CA GLU A 264 -20.31 15.47 -3.57
C GLU A 264 -19.09 15.38 -2.64
N PRO A 265 -18.16 16.37 -2.64
CA PRO A 265 -17.06 16.41 -1.69
C PRO A 265 -17.58 16.49 -0.25
N LYS A 266 -17.15 15.58 0.62
CA LYS A 266 -17.70 15.43 1.99
C LYS A 266 -16.68 15.64 3.08
N ARG A 267 -15.42 15.26 2.82
CA ARG A 267 -14.35 15.34 3.80
C ARG A 267 -13.03 15.54 3.09
N MET A 268 -12.17 16.39 3.63
CA MET A 268 -10.80 16.52 3.17
C MET A 268 -9.84 16.68 4.33
N LYS A 269 -8.60 16.27 4.12
CA LYS A 269 -7.47 16.47 5.04
C LYS A 269 -6.28 16.96 4.22
N ILE A 270 -5.71 18.10 4.60
CA ILE A 270 -4.54 18.67 3.93
C ILE A 270 -3.29 18.12 4.61
N VAL A 271 -2.29 17.71 3.82
CA VAL A 271 -1.05 17.08 4.30
C VAL A 271 0.11 18.04 4.09
N TYR A 272 0.84 18.28 5.16
CA TYR A 272 2.03 19.13 5.20
C TYR A 272 3.28 18.31 5.48
N PRO A 273 4.39 18.53 4.74
CA PRO A 273 5.63 17.84 5.08
C PRO A 273 6.15 18.26 6.47
N TYR A 274 6.07 19.55 6.80
CA TYR A 274 6.37 20.14 8.10
C TYR A 274 5.34 21.22 8.42
N VAL A 275 5.20 21.56 9.70
CA VAL A 275 4.20 22.54 10.16
C VAL A 275 4.38 23.95 9.56
N ASP A 276 5.61 24.30 9.16
CA ASP A 276 6.01 25.61 8.60
C ASP A 276 6.16 25.58 7.08
N LYS A 277 5.81 24.48 6.40
CA LYS A 277 5.92 24.33 4.95
C LYS A 277 4.55 24.37 4.29
N GLU A 278 4.53 24.65 3.00
CA GLU A 278 3.32 24.53 2.19
C GLU A 278 2.84 23.08 2.11
N PRO A 279 1.52 22.86 2.01
CA PRO A 279 0.96 21.53 1.86
C PRO A 279 1.35 20.96 0.49
N ASN A 280 1.67 19.69 0.47
CA ASN A 280 2.08 18.99 -0.75
C ASN A 280 1.10 17.91 -1.21
N MET A 281 0.15 17.51 -0.36
CA MET A 281 -0.91 16.56 -0.70
C MET A 281 -2.24 16.97 -0.06
N VAL A 282 -3.32 16.48 -0.65
CA VAL A 282 -4.67 16.53 -0.08
C VAL A 282 -5.33 15.17 -0.22
N LEU A 283 -5.98 14.73 0.85
CA LEU A 283 -6.82 13.53 0.90
C LEU A 283 -8.26 13.99 0.82
N ILE A 284 -9.04 13.44 -0.10
CA ILE A 284 -10.40 13.87 -0.39
C ILE A 284 -11.32 12.66 -0.34
N GLU A 285 -12.48 12.84 0.28
CA GLU A 285 -13.61 11.92 0.22
C GLU A 285 -14.81 12.62 -0.40
N GLY A 286 -15.41 11.98 -1.38
CA GLY A 286 -16.72 12.36 -1.92
C GLY A 286 -17.72 11.23 -1.80
N ILE A 287 -19.00 11.57 -1.83
CA ILE A 287 -20.10 10.58 -1.76
C ILE A 287 -21.03 10.78 -2.94
N LYS A 288 -21.30 9.71 -3.69
CA LYS A 288 -22.18 9.73 -4.86
C LYS A 288 -23.62 10.06 -4.47
N GLY A 289 -24.16 11.15 -5.05
CA GLY A 289 -25.54 11.59 -4.83
C GLY A 289 -25.82 12.21 -3.46
N ALA A 290 -24.78 12.54 -2.67
CA ALA A 290 -24.96 13.18 -1.37
C ALA A 290 -25.36 14.65 -1.51
N LYS A 291 -25.93 15.20 -0.42
CA LYS A 291 -26.21 16.64 -0.30
C LYS A 291 -24.93 17.42 0.04
N PRO A 292 -24.82 18.71 -0.34
CA PRO A 292 -23.71 19.56 0.01
C PRO A 292 -23.44 19.58 1.53
N ARG A 293 -22.24 19.65 1.92
CA ARG A 293 -21.64 19.90 3.24
C ARG A 293 -20.31 19.17 3.34
N MET A 294 -19.21 19.90 3.34
CA MET A 294 -17.88 19.35 3.47
C MET A 294 -17.33 19.60 4.88
N THR A 295 -16.58 18.63 5.39
CA THR A 295 -15.78 18.73 6.62
C THR A 295 -14.30 18.83 6.23
N VAL A 296 -13.61 19.86 6.73
CA VAL A 296 -12.16 19.97 6.66
C VAL A 296 -11.59 19.44 7.97
N GLU A 297 -10.86 18.35 7.92
CA GLU A 297 -10.21 17.78 9.10
C GLU A 297 -8.95 18.56 9.49
N SER A 298 -8.48 18.38 10.72
CA SER A 298 -7.20 18.92 11.16
C SER A 298 -6.09 18.47 10.20
N PRO A 299 -5.13 19.36 9.88
CA PRO A 299 -4.06 19.02 8.96
C PRO A 299 -3.22 17.86 9.46
N LEU A 300 -2.71 17.05 8.53
CA LEU A 300 -1.75 15.98 8.80
C LEU A 300 -0.34 16.52 8.60
N ILE A 301 0.44 16.56 9.65
CA ILE A 301 1.85 16.92 9.58
C ILE A 301 2.68 15.64 9.48
N VAL A 302 3.53 15.53 8.46
CA VAL A 302 4.29 14.31 8.20
C VAL A 302 5.48 14.18 9.14
N TYR A 303 6.29 15.23 9.28
CA TYR A 303 7.51 15.20 10.06
C TYR A 303 7.47 16.18 11.24
N GLU A 304 7.94 15.74 12.41
CA GLU A 304 8.26 16.62 13.54
C GLU A 304 9.58 17.36 13.29
N LYS A 305 10.55 16.65 12.70
CA LYS A 305 11.87 17.14 12.30
C LYS A 305 12.45 16.22 11.21
N PRO A 306 13.53 16.59 10.51
CA PRO A 306 14.13 15.77 9.47
C PRO A 306 14.35 14.32 9.90
N GLY A 307 13.75 13.38 9.14
CA GLY A 307 13.86 11.94 9.40
C GLY A 307 13.01 11.39 10.55
N VAL A 308 12.17 12.21 11.21
CA VAL A 308 11.30 11.77 12.32
C VAL A 308 9.84 12.06 11.97
N TYR A 309 9.06 11.02 11.84
CA TYR A 309 7.62 11.13 11.61
C TYR A 309 6.88 11.63 12.85
N THR A 310 5.72 12.27 12.64
CA THR A 310 4.76 12.53 13.72
C THR A 310 4.12 11.22 14.20
N ARG A 311 3.56 11.24 15.40
CA ARG A 311 2.85 10.08 15.97
C ARG A 311 1.73 9.59 15.05
N GLU A 312 0.96 10.51 14.43
CA GLU A 312 -0.13 10.16 13.52
C GLU A 312 0.37 9.37 12.30
N ILE A 313 1.54 9.71 11.77
CA ILE A 313 2.17 8.97 10.66
C ILE A 313 2.58 7.57 11.11
N TYR A 314 3.22 7.43 12.26
CA TYR A 314 3.59 6.11 12.79
C TYR A 314 2.35 5.22 12.96
N ASP A 315 1.24 5.75 13.50
CA ASP A 315 -0.02 5.02 13.66
C ASP A 315 -0.62 4.60 12.31
N ILE A 316 -0.54 5.45 11.26
CA ILE A 316 -1.00 5.12 9.91
C ILE A 316 -0.18 3.97 9.31
N TYR A 317 1.16 3.99 9.50
CA TYR A 317 2.05 2.94 9.03
C TYR A 317 1.92 1.64 9.84
N GLY A 318 1.57 1.72 11.14
CA GLY A 318 1.41 0.58 12.04
C GLY A 318 2.63 0.26 12.89
N TYR A 319 3.42 1.29 13.22
CA TYR A 319 4.53 1.19 14.17
C TYR A 319 4.06 1.33 15.61
#